data_4b4fd422210bb488119fd6e6e6f434c8
#
_entry.id   4b4fd422210bb488119fd6e6e6f434c8
#
_cell.length_a   1.000
_cell.length_b   1.000
_cell.length_c   1.000
_cell.angle_alpha   90.00
_cell.angle_beta   90.00
_cell.angle_gamma   90.00
#
_symmetry.space_group_name_H-M   'P 1'
#
loop_
_entity.id
_entity.type
_entity.pdbx_description
1 polymer ?
#
loop_
_entity_poly.entity_id
_entity_poly.type
_entity_poly.pdbx_seq_one_letter_code
_entity_poly.pdbx_strand_id
1 'polypeptide(L)'
;MKKRIGIISDTHDLLRPEVVSALQGCDAIFHCGDICEEYILDGLSRIAPIWAVRGTNDFGWAERLKTRLTFELYGLRFAMAHRRRDLPADLSRVDIALYGHTHQYDSEWSEENGHRTLLLNPGSCGPKRFMSPVTIALLETDESGWDVRQVDLSENEKPAAPAAGKDMRATIETVIREFRKGRGPWEIAARYGMEPALAEQIVRLYVTHPGVTADGIMTKMGL
;
A
#
# COMPACT_ATOMS: atom_id res chain seq x y z
N MET A 1 8.34 3.26 -25.52
CA MET A 1 9.16 3.01 -24.30
C MET A 1 8.31 2.27 -23.29
N LYS A 2 8.87 1.25 -22.62
CA LYS A 2 8.17 0.47 -21.60
C LYS A 2 7.91 1.33 -20.35
N LYS A 3 6.67 1.28 -19.83
CA LYS A 3 6.23 1.94 -18.61
C LYS A 3 5.77 0.91 -17.59
N ARG A 4 6.00 1.19 -16.32
CA ARG A 4 5.63 0.30 -15.22
C ARG A 4 4.82 1.06 -14.18
N ILE A 5 3.65 0.54 -13.84
CA ILE A 5 2.73 1.12 -12.86
C ILE A 5 2.55 0.14 -11.72
N GLY A 6 2.78 0.61 -10.49
CA GLY A 6 2.44 -0.14 -9.29
C GLY A 6 1.00 0.13 -8.88
N ILE A 7 0.21 -0.90 -8.65
CA ILE A 7 -1.19 -0.80 -8.25
C ILE A 7 -1.33 -1.44 -6.88
N ILE A 8 -1.77 -0.66 -5.89
CA ILE A 8 -1.87 -1.06 -4.49
C ILE A 8 -3.20 -0.62 -3.88
N SER A 9 -3.57 -1.21 -2.77
CA SER A 9 -4.77 -0.86 -2.00
C SER A 9 -4.65 -1.27 -0.54
N ASP A 10 -5.49 -0.67 0.30
CA ASP A 10 -5.75 -1.15 1.67
C ASP A 10 -4.47 -1.23 2.52
N THR A 11 -3.68 -0.15 2.50
CA THR A 11 -2.46 -0.04 3.32
C THR A 11 -2.76 0.07 4.81
N HIS A 12 -3.93 0.65 5.19
CA HIS A 12 -4.36 0.76 6.58
C HIS A 12 -3.25 1.17 7.54
N ASP A 13 -2.64 2.32 7.28
CA ASP A 13 -1.57 2.89 8.08
C ASP A 13 -0.28 2.04 8.15
N LEU A 14 -0.08 1.12 7.20
CA LEU A 14 1.12 0.29 7.13
C LEU A 14 1.72 0.30 5.71
N LEU A 15 2.84 1.00 5.55
CA LEU A 15 3.63 0.94 4.32
C LEU A 15 4.78 -0.06 4.51
N ARG A 16 4.61 -1.27 4.00
CA ARG A 16 5.57 -2.36 4.15
C ARG A 16 6.85 -2.11 3.34
N PRO A 17 8.03 -2.46 3.86
CA PRO A 17 9.28 -2.39 3.10
C PRO A 17 9.25 -3.22 1.82
N GLU A 18 8.59 -4.39 1.85
CA GLU A 18 8.43 -5.26 0.70
C GLU A 18 7.62 -4.58 -0.41
N VAL A 19 6.58 -3.83 -0.04
CA VAL A 19 5.79 -3.01 -0.97
C VAL A 19 6.65 -1.93 -1.58
N VAL A 20 7.39 -1.18 -0.76
CA VAL A 20 8.32 -0.14 -1.22
C VAL A 20 9.36 -0.72 -2.18
N SER A 21 9.95 -1.89 -1.84
CA SER A 21 10.93 -2.58 -2.70
C SER A 21 10.32 -3.01 -4.03
N ALA A 22 9.10 -3.55 -4.02
CA ALA A 22 8.41 -4.01 -5.22
C ALA A 22 8.01 -2.86 -6.16
N LEU A 23 7.77 -1.66 -5.60
CA LEU A 23 7.41 -0.45 -6.33
C LEU A 23 8.63 0.31 -6.88
N GLN A 24 9.86 -0.02 -6.49
CA GLN A 24 11.05 0.62 -7.04
C GLN A 24 11.10 0.48 -8.56
N GLY A 25 11.41 1.60 -9.24
CA GLY A 25 11.46 1.66 -10.69
C GLY A 25 10.08 1.70 -11.38
N CYS A 26 8.98 1.89 -10.65
CA CYS A 26 7.70 2.24 -11.24
C CYS A 26 7.73 3.68 -11.75
N ASP A 27 7.05 3.94 -12.88
CA ASP A 27 6.85 5.28 -13.45
C ASP A 27 5.62 5.98 -12.83
N ALA A 28 4.71 5.21 -12.23
CA ALA A 28 3.52 5.69 -11.55
C ALA A 28 3.06 4.69 -10.47
N ILE A 29 2.32 5.19 -9.48
CA ILE A 29 1.69 4.35 -8.43
C ILE A 29 0.22 4.72 -8.34
N PHE A 30 -0.65 3.70 -8.35
CA PHE A 30 -2.09 3.86 -8.13
C PHE A 30 -2.48 3.25 -6.79
N HIS A 31 -3.15 4.03 -5.94
CA HIS A 31 -3.64 3.59 -4.65
C HIS A 31 -5.17 3.58 -4.61
N CYS A 32 -5.76 2.40 -4.48
CA CYS A 32 -7.22 2.21 -4.57
C CYS A 32 -7.98 2.48 -3.25
N GLY A 33 -7.38 3.25 -2.31
CA GLY A 33 -8.06 3.69 -1.07
C GLY A 33 -7.79 2.83 0.16
N ASP A 34 -8.36 3.23 1.29
CA ASP A 34 -8.07 2.75 2.65
C ASP A 34 -6.57 2.90 2.98
N ILE A 35 -6.13 4.15 2.86
CA ILE A 35 -4.76 4.61 3.12
C ILE A 35 -4.55 4.81 4.62
N CYS A 36 -5.54 5.41 5.28
CA CYS A 36 -5.69 5.84 6.67
C CYS A 36 -4.83 7.04 7.07
N GLU A 37 -3.54 7.07 6.77
CA GLU A 37 -2.64 8.15 7.16
C GLU A 37 -1.89 8.78 5.97
N GLU A 38 -1.75 10.12 6.01
CA GLU A 38 -1.18 10.89 4.89
C GLU A 38 0.28 10.51 4.59
N TYR A 39 1.06 10.17 5.61
CA TYR A 39 2.47 9.82 5.45
C TYR A 39 2.71 8.61 4.51
N ILE A 40 1.68 7.77 4.32
CA ILE A 40 1.73 6.67 3.35
C ILE A 40 1.96 7.23 1.94
N LEU A 41 1.16 8.24 1.56
CA LEU A 41 1.32 8.90 0.25
C LEU A 41 2.64 9.65 0.15
N ASP A 42 3.10 10.27 1.24
CA ASP A 42 4.41 10.93 1.29
C ASP A 42 5.55 9.94 1.05
N GLY A 43 5.47 8.75 1.66
CA GLY A 43 6.43 7.67 1.44
C GLY A 43 6.45 7.18 0.00
N LEU A 44 5.27 6.94 -0.57
CA LEU A 44 5.10 6.47 -1.95
C LEU A 44 5.51 7.53 -2.99
N SER A 45 5.25 8.82 -2.72
CA SER A 45 5.58 9.93 -3.63
C SER A 45 7.08 10.09 -3.89
N ARG A 46 7.92 9.57 -2.99
CA ARG A 46 9.38 9.53 -3.16
C ARG A 46 9.83 8.48 -4.19
N ILE A 47 8.94 7.55 -4.55
CA ILE A 47 9.21 6.50 -5.53
C ILE A 47 8.74 6.95 -6.91
N ALA A 48 7.48 7.36 -7.04
CA ALA A 48 6.86 7.79 -8.30
C ALA A 48 5.65 8.68 -8.07
N PRO A 49 5.15 9.41 -9.09
CA PRO A 49 3.88 10.12 -9.04
C PRO A 49 2.72 9.19 -8.65
N ILE A 50 1.78 9.71 -7.82
CA ILE A 50 0.69 8.92 -7.25
C ILE A 50 -0.67 9.40 -7.77
N TRP A 51 -1.52 8.45 -8.10
CA TRP A 51 -2.97 8.59 -8.27
C TRP A 51 -3.66 7.82 -7.15
N ALA A 52 -4.42 8.51 -6.31
CA ALA A 52 -5.09 7.89 -5.17
C ALA A 52 -6.57 8.25 -5.12
N VAL A 53 -7.40 7.30 -4.73
CA VAL A 53 -8.80 7.53 -4.38
C VAL A 53 -8.99 7.38 -2.88
N ARG A 54 -10.00 8.09 -2.35
CA ARG A 54 -10.39 7.98 -0.94
C ARG A 54 -11.15 6.68 -0.70
N GLY A 55 -10.71 5.90 0.29
CA GLY A 55 -11.40 4.71 0.76
C GLY A 55 -12.42 4.97 1.88
N THR A 56 -12.93 3.90 2.45
CA THR A 56 -13.95 3.96 3.52
C THR A 56 -13.37 4.28 4.89
N ASN A 57 -12.07 4.05 5.09
CA ASN A 57 -11.35 4.33 6.33
C ASN A 57 -10.44 5.57 6.23
N ASP A 58 -10.61 6.38 5.19
CA ASP A 58 -9.84 7.59 4.96
C ASP A 58 -10.62 8.82 5.39
N PHE A 59 -10.22 9.45 6.48
CA PHE A 59 -10.91 10.58 7.11
C PHE A 59 -10.01 11.82 7.16
N GLY A 60 -10.60 12.99 7.49
CA GLY A 60 -9.89 14.23 7.74
C GLY A 60 -9.02 14.68 6.56
N TRP A 61 -7.70 14.48 6.63
CA TRP A 61 -6.74 14.85 5.59
C TRP A 61 -7.14 14.32 4.20
N ALA A 62 -7.79 13.16 4.15
CA ALA A 62 -8.17 12.48 2.92
C ALA A 62 -9.43 13.08 2.25
N GLU A 63 -10.11 14.05 2.87
CA GLU A 63 -11.26 14.73 2.25
C GLU A 63 -10.90 15.44 0.94
N ARG A 64 -9.64 15.79 0.76
CA ARG A 64 -9.09 16.34 -0.49
C ARG A 64 -9.00 15.31 -1.63
N LEU A 65 -8.98 14.01 -1.30
CA LEU A 65 -8.97 12.95 -2.29
C LEU A 65 -10.36 12.71 -2.85
N LYS A 66 -10.42 12.53 -4.16
CA LYS A 66 -11.66 12.12 -4.82
C LYS A 66 -12.00 10.67 -4.46
N THR A 67 -13.28 10.37 -4.34
CA THR A 67 -13.76 8.98 -4.16
C THR A 67 -13.72 8.16 -5.44
N ARG A 68 -13.59 8.85 -6.60
CA ARG A 68 -13.54 8.26 -7.93
C ARG A 68 -12.63 9.09 -8.84
N LEU A 69 -11.83 8.42 -9.66
CA LEU A 69 -11.01 9.02 -10.71
C LEU A 69 -11.27 8.32 -12.03
N THR A 70 -11.27 9.09 -13.11
CA THR A 70 -11.18 8.59 -14.49
C THR A 70 -10.14 9.44 -15.20
N PHE A 71 -9.15 8.81 -15.83
CA PHE A 71 -8.02 9.51 -16.44
C PHE A 71 -7.34 8.62 -17.50
N GLU A 72 -6.51 9.23 -18.31
CA GLU A 72 -5.65 8.55 -19.28
C GLU A 72 -4.19 8.71 -18.85
N LEU A 73 -3.43 7.62 -18.90
CA LEU A 73 -2.00 7.61 -18.65
C LEU A 73 -1.32 6.54 -19.50
N TYR A 74 -0.23 6.92 -20.18
CA TYR A 74 0.55 6.03 -21.05
C TYR A 74 -0.28 5.31 -22.13
N GLY A 75 -1.32 6.00 -22.65
CA GLY A 75 -2.20 5.48 -23.70
C GLY A 75 -3.30 4.53 -23.22
N LEU A 76 -3.44 4.33 -21.91
CA LEU A 76 -4.50 3.53 -21.30
C LEU A 76 -5.49 4.40 -20.52
N ARG A 77 -6.76 4.07 -20.58
CA ARG A 77 -7.85 4.75 -19.88
C ARG A 77 -8.22 3.97 -18.62
N PHE A 78 -8.12 4.65 -17.49
CA PHE A 78 -8.34 4.10 -16.17
C PHE A 78 -9.61 4.67 -15.54
N ALA A 79 -10.32 3.81 -14.78
CA ALA A 79 -11.28 4.22 -13.77
C ALA A 79 -10.83 3.66 -12.42
N MET A 80 -10.91 4.46 -11.36
CA MET A 80 -10.54 4.04 -10.01
C MET A 80 -11.64 4.42 -9.03
N ALA A 81 -11.99 3.49 -8.12
CA ALA A 81 -12.79 3.75 -6.93
C ALA A 81 -12.39 2.75 -5.85
N HIS A 82 -12.62 3.07 -4.57
CA HIS A 82 -12.24 2.11 -3.52
C HIS A 82 -13.11 0.85 -3.55
N ARG A 83 -14.43 0.97 -3.78
CA ARG A 83 -15.32 -0.19 -3.90
C ARG A 83 -15.74 -0.40 -5.34
N ARG A 84 -15.79 -1.67 -5.77
CA ARG A 84 -16.22 -2.06 -7.13
C ARG A 84 -17.56 -1.39 -7.54
N ARG A 85 -18.53 -1.34 -6.63
CA ARG A 85 -19.87 -0.73 -6.89
C ARG A 85 -19.82 0.79 -7.11
N ASP A 86 -18.74 1.45 -6.72
CA ASP A 86 -18.56 2.90 -6.86
C ASP A 86 -17.82 3.26 -8.16
N LEU A 87 -17.40 2.28 -8.96
CA LEU A 87 -16.89 2.48 -10.31
C LEU A 87 -17.97 3.10 -11.22
N PRO A 88 -17.59 3.77 -12.32
CA PRO A 88 -18.56 4.24 -13.30
C PRO A 88 -19.45 3.10 -13.80
N ALA A 89 -20.74 3.37 -14.00
CA ALA A 89 -21.68 2.38 -14.54
C ALA A 89 -21.37 2.04 -16.01
N ASP A 90 -20.87 3.02 -16.78
CA ASP A 90 -20.41 2.83 -18.17
C ASP A 90 -18.90 2.71 -18.20
N LEU A 91 -18.40 1.52 -18.53
CA LEU A 91 -16.99 1.19 -18.70
C LEU A 91 -16.58 1.05 -20.18
N SER A 92 -17.46 1.35 -21.13
CA SER A 92 -17.22 1.14 -22.57
C SER A 92 -16.03 1.92 -23.15
N ARG A 93 -15.45 2.86 -22.37
CA ARG A 93 -14.25 3.63 -22.71
C ARG A 93 -13.12 3.48 -21.68
N VAL A 94 -13.16 2.45 -20.86
CA VAL A 94 -12.19 2.19 -19.80
C VAL A 94 -11.43 0.91 -20.13
N ASP A 95 -10.12 0.98 -20.19
CA ASP A 95 -9.30 -0.20 -20.47
C ASP A 95 -9.08 -1.01 -19.18
N ILE A 96 -8.86 -0.30 -18.04
CA ILE A 96 -8.64 -0.93 -16.75
C ILE A 96 -9.42 -0.18 -15.66
N ALA A 97 -10.30 -0.90 -14.95
CA ALA A 97 -11.06 -0.40 -13.82
C ALA A 97 -10.52 -0.99 -12.51
N LEU A 98 -10.05 -0.11 -11.62
CA LEU A 98 -9.30 -0.47 -10.41
C LEU A 98 -10.16 -0.26 -9.16
N TYR A 99 -10.08 -1.21 -8.23
CA TYR A 99 -10.77 -1.11 -6.94
C TYR A 99 -9.99 -1.86 -5.85
N GLY A 100 -10.41 -1.73 -4.58
CA GLY A 100 -9.83 -2.39 -3.42
C GLY A 100 -10.89 -2.98 -2.50
N HIS A 101 -10.85 -2.67 -1.20
CA HIS A 101 -11.86 -2.93 -0.18
C HIS A 101 -12.04 -4.39 0.25
N THR A 102 -12.01 -5.35 -0.66
CA THR A 102 -12.22 -6.77 -0.33
C THR A 102 -10.97 -7.43 0.24
N HIS A 103 -9.81 -6.79 0.12
CA HIS A 103 -8.49 -7.32 0.48
C HIS A 103 -8.09 -8.61 -0.25
N GLN A 104 -8.77 -8.94 -1.33
CA GLN A 104 -8.52 -10.12 -2.13
C GLN A 104 -8.11 -9.72 -3.54
N TYR A 105 -7.01 -10.30 -4.03
CA TYR A 105 -6.64 -10.11 -5.43
C TYR A 105 -7.73 -10.67 -6.33
N ASP A 106 -8.17 -9.86 -7.28
CA ASP A 106 -9.17 -10.24 -8.27
C ASP A 106 -8.84 -9.61 -9.62
N SER A 107 -8.99 -10.39 -10.70
CA SER A 107 -8.70 -9.95 -12.06
C SER A 107 -9.70 -10.60 -13.01
N GLU A 108 -10.65 -9.81 -13.49
CA GLU A 108 -11.79 -10.27 -14.29
C GLU A 108 -11.94 -9.40 -15.53
N TRP A 109 -12.20 -10.00 -16.67
CA TRP A 109 -12.56 -9.28 -17.89
C TRP A 109 -14.08 -9.07 -17.96
N SER A 110 -14.48 -7.82 -18.16
CA SER A 110 -15.85 -7.44 -18.50
C SER A 110 -15.90 -7.00 -19.95
N GLU A 111 -16.96 -7.34 -20.65
CA GLU A 111 -17.20 -6.90 -22.02
C GLU A 111 -18.54 -6.17 -22.10
N GLU A 112 -18.52 -4.93 -22.56
CA GLU A 112 -19.68 -4.10 -22.72
C GLU A 112 -19.60 -3.34 -24.05
N ASN A 113 -20.65 -3.47 -24.87
CA ASN A 113 -20.73 -2.82 -26.18
C ASN A 113 -19.52 -3.09 -27.10
N GLY A 114 -18.96 -4.30 -27.03
CA GLY A 114 -17.77 -4.69 -27.82
C GLY A 114 -16.44 -4.12 -27.31
N HIS A 115 -16.45 -3.42 -26.17
CA HIS A 115 -15.23 -2.99 -25.48
C HIS A 115 -14.94 -3.90 -24.29
N ARG A 116 -13.67 -4.30 -24.14
CA ARG A 116 -13.21 -5.14 -23.03
C ARG A 116 -12.50 -4.30 -21.98
N THR A 117 -12.95 -4.37 -20.75
CA THR A 117 -12.35 -3.71 -19.58
C THR A 117 -11.81 -4.75 -18.62
N LEU A 118 -10.58 -4.60 -18.17
CA LEU A 118 -10.05 -5.38 -17.06
C LEU A 118 -10.55 -4.76 -15.74
N LEU A 119 -11.31 -5.52 -14.96
CA LEU A 119 -11.64 -5.20 -13.58
C LEU A 119 -10.55 -5.80 -12.68
N LEU A 120 -9.84 -4.96 -11.92
CA LEU A 120 -8.67 -5.39 -11.16
C LEU A 120 -8.72 -4.88 -9.71
N ASN A 121 -8.59 -5.80 -8.79
CA ASN A 121 -8.30 -5.53 -7.37
C ASN A 121 -6.90 -6.04 -7.05
N PRO A 122 -5.95 -5.19 -6.62
CA PRO A 122 -4.58 -5.63 -6.33
C PRO A 122 -4.48 -6.44 -5.02
N GLY A 123 -5.58 -6.64 -4.30
CA GLY A 123 -5.59 -7.17 -2.94
C GLY A 123 -5.25 -6.11 -1.90
N SER A 124 -4.75 -6.53 -0.75
CA SER A 124 -4.29 -5.63 0.31
C SER A 124 -2.78 -5.75 0.51
N CYS A 125 -2.11 -4.62 0.61
CA CYS A 125 -0.68 -4.56 0.90
C CYS A 125 -0.36 -4.01 2.31
N GLY A 126 -1.38 -3.80 3.12
CA GLY A 126 -1.28 -3.36 4.51
C GLY A 126 -1.20 -4.50 5.52
N PRO A 127 -1.82 -4.37 6.70
CA PRO A 127 -1.81 -5.40 7.72
C PRO A 127 -2.37 -6.73 7.23
N LYS A 128 -1.63 -7.81 7.46
CA LYS A 128 -2.09 -9.15 7.10
C LYS A 128 -3.34 -9.51 7.88
N ARG A 129 -4.38 -9.93 7.17
CA ARG A 129 -5.66 -10.36 7.76
C ARG A 129 -5.86 -11.84 7.50
N PHE A 130 -5.93 -12.65 8.57
CA PHE A 130 -6.15 -14.09 8.49
C PHE A 130 -5.19 -14.81 7.52
N MET A 131 -5.74 -15.58 6.59
CA MET A 131 -4.98 -16.34 5.57
C MET A 131 -4.80 -15.58 4.25
N SER A 132 -5.26 -14.32 4.16
CA SER A 132 -5.13 -13.56 2.92
C SER A 132 -3.67 -13.18 2.66
N PRO A 133 -3.15 -13.39 1.46
CA PRO A 133 -1.81 -12.98 1.09
C PRO A 133 -1.70 -11.44 1.07
N VAL A 134 -0.49 -10.93 1.28
CA VAL A 134 -0.14 -9.53 1.06
C VAL A 134 0.20 -9.38 -0.42
N THR A 135 -0.60 -8.63 -1.16
CA THR A 135 -0.46 -8.55 -2.62
C THR A 135 -0.50 -7.13 -3.14
N ILE A 136 0.15 -6.95 -4.28
CA ILE A 136 0.03 -5.79 -5.17
C ILE A 136 -0.15 -6.28 -6.61
N ALA A 137 -0.47 -5.38 -7.54
CA ALA A 137 -0.38 -5.66 -8.96
C ALA A 137 0.68 -4.76 -9.61
N LEU A 138 1.34 -5.28 -10.64
CA LEU A 138 2.25 -4.52 -11.49
C LEU A 138 1.72 -4.57 -12.92
N LEU A 139 1.45 -3.40 -13.48
CA LEU A 139 1.09 -3.20 -14.88
C LEU A 139 2.32 -2.73 -15.64
N GLU A 140 2.63 -3.42 -16.71
CA GLU A 140 3.65 -3.01 -17.68
C GLU A 140 2.99 -2.70 -19.03
N THR A 141 3.35 -1.59 -19.66
CA THR A 141 2.80 -1.18 -20.95
C THR A 141 3.87 -0.62 -21.85
N ASP A 142 3.76 -0.88 -23.15
CA ASP A 142 4.57 -0.30 -24.20
C ASP A 142 3.77 -0.22 -25.54
N GLU A 143 4.45 0.04 -26.64
CA GLU A 143 3.84 0.17 -27.98
C GLU A 143 3.23 -1.15 -28.49
N SER A 144 3.59 -2.30 -27.91
CA SER A 144 3.07 -3.64 -28.28
C SER A 144 1.82 -4.04 -27.50
N GLY A 145 1.51 -3.36 -26.40
CA GLY A 145 0.39 -3.64 -25.54
C GLY A 145 0.70 -3.50 -24.06
N TRP A 146 -0.08 -4.16 -23.23
CA TRP A 146 0.09 -4.12 -21.78
C TRP A 146 -0.22 -5.49 -21.15
N ASP A 147 0.37 -5.71 -19.99
CA ASP A 147 0.19 -6.90 -19.17
C ASP A 147 0.11 -6.53 -17.68
N VAL A 148 -0.67 -7.30 -16.91
CA VAL A 148 -0.82 -7.14 -15.47
C VAL A 148 -0.48 -8.45 -14.78
N ARG A 149 0.38 -8.36 -13.76
CA ARG A 149 0.71 -9.51 -12.92
C ARG A 149 0.47 -9.22 -11.44
N GLN A 150 -0.03 -10.23 -10.73
CA GLN A 150 -0.03 -10.25 -9.28
C GLN A 150 1.39 -10.40 -8.75
N VAL A 151 1.69 -9.72 -7.64
CA VAL A 151 2.90 -9.94 -6.85
C VAL A 151 2.47 -10.30 -5.44
N ASP A 152 2.75 -11.53 -5.04
CA ASP A 152 2.57 -11.98 -3.65
C ASP A 152 3.82 -11.61 -2.85
N LEU A 153 3.64 -10.84 -1.78
CA LEU A 153 4.69 -10.35 -0.90
C LEU A 153 4.70 -11.10 0.44
N SER A 154 3.82 -12.09 0.61
CA SER A 154 3.65 -12.82 1.87
C SER A 154 4.88 -13.63 2.30
N GLU A 155 5.67 -14.10 1.33
CA GLU A 155 6.83 -14.95 1.60
C GLU A 155 8.07 -14.17 2.05
N ASN A 156 8.08 -12.84 1.90
CA ASN A 156 9.20 -11.98 2.25
C ASN A 156 9.11 -11.40 3.67
N GLU A 157 8.22 -11.91 4.51
CA GLU A 157 8.13 -11.52 5.93
C GLU A 157 9.32 -12.10 6.73
N LYS A 158 10.57 -11.74 6.36
CA LYS A 158 11.68 -11.92 7.30
C LYS A 158 11.52 -10.87 8.39
N PRO A 159 11.54 -11.27 9.69
CA PRO A 159 11.60 -10.29 10.76
C PRO A 159 12.81 -9.38 10.50
N ALA A 160 12.61 -8.07 10.59
CA ALA A 160 13.71 -7.11 10.45
C ALA A 160 14.75 -7.42 11.52
N ALA A 161 15.94 -7.84 11.06
CA ALA A 161 17.04 -8.10 11.98
C ALA A 161 17.42 -6.79 12.68
N PRO A 162 17.67 -6.79 13.99
CA PRO A 162 18.11 -5.60 14.70
C PRO A 162 19.44 -5.13 14.12
N ALA A 163 19.58 -3.82 13.91
CA ALA A 163 20.85 -3.22 13.53
C ALA A 163 21.91 -3.57 14.59
N ALA A 164 22.95 -4.25 14.18
CA ALA A 164 24.01 -4.69 15.09
C ALA A 164 24.60 -3.47 15.82
N GLY A 165 24.51 -3.47 17.17
CA GLY A 165 25.16 -2.50 18.06
C GLY A 165 24.29 -1.44 18.71
N LYS A 166 22.96 -1.35 18.44
CA LYS A 166 22.05 -0.47 19.19
C LYS A 166 21.29 -1.27 20.26
N ASP A 167 21.15 -0.71 21.46
CA ASP A 167 20.27 -1.24 22.50
C ASP A 167 18.83 -1.30 21.95
N MET A 168 18.34 -2.52 21.71
CA MET A 168 17.01 -2.76 21.14
C MET A 168 15.90 -2.22 22.03
N ARG A 169 16.07 -2.30 23.34
CA ARG A 169 15.12 -1.72 24.30
C ARG A 169 15.01 -0.22 24.14
N ALA A 170 16.15 0.50 24.08
CA ALA A 170 16.19 1.94 23.86
C ALA A 170 15.61 2.32 22.50
N THR A 171 15.79 1.49 21.49
CA THR A 171 15.20 1.66 20.16
C THR A 171 13.68 1.57 20.24
N ILE A 172 13.13 0.53 20.86
CA ILE A 172 11.68 0.34 21.06
C ILE A 172 11.07 1.50 21.86
N GLU A 173 11.69 1.91 22.95
CA GLU A 173 11.23 3.06 23.77
C GLU A 173 11.21 4.37 22.96
N THR A 174 12.19 4.55 22.08
CA THR A 174 12.26 5.72 21.19
C THR A 174 11.12 5.70 20.19
N VAL A 175 10.88 4.59 19.52
CA VAL A 175 9.79 4.44 18.54
C VAL A 175 8.44 4.70 19.21
N ILE A 176 8.16 4.09 20.36
CA ILE A 176 6.90 4.30 21.09
C ILE A 176 6.72 5.76 21.50
N ARG A 177 7.79 6.41 22.01
CA ARG A 177 7.76 7.81 22.42
C ARG A 177 7.44 8.75 21.27
N GLU A 178 8.05 8.53 20.12
CA GLU A 178 7.86 9.35 18.94
C GLU A 178 6.49 9.10 18.27
N PHE A 179 6.05 7.84 18.25
CA PHE A 179 4.71 7.48 17.79
C PHE A 179 3.60 8.13 18.62
N ARG A 180 3.75 8.20 19.96
CA ARG A 180 2.84 8.92 20.85
C ARG A 180 2.77 10.42 20.58
N LYS A 181 3.77 11.01 19.92
CA LYS A 181 3.79 12.40 19.44
C LYS A 181 3.14 12.59 18.07
N GLY A 182 2.52 11.53 17.53
CA GLY A 182 1.84 11.56 16.23
C GLY A 182 2.76 11.35 15.01
N ARG A 183 4.01 10.89 15.20
CA ARG A 183 4.92 10.60 14.09
C ARG A 183 4.67 9.20 13.53
N GLY A 184 4.62 9.08 12.21
CA GLY A 184 4.53 7.79 11.53
C GLY A 184 5.83 6.97 11.61
N PRO A 185 5.77 5.63 11.47
CA PRO A 185 6.93 4.74 11.56
C PRO A 185 8.07 5.14 10.61
N TRP A 186 7.76 5.54 9.39
CA TRP A 186 8.73 5.97 8.38
C TRP A 186 9.44 7.27 8.76
N GLU A 187 8.73 8.24 9.30
CA GLU A 187 9.32 9.48 9.80
C GLU A 187 10.28 9.19 10.96
N ILE A 188 9.86 8.29 11.86
CA ILE A 188 10.69 7.83 12.98
C ILE A 188 11.95 7.13 12.45
N ALA A 189 11.79 6.21 11.51
CA ALA A 189 12.91 5.47 10.91
C ALA A 189 13.92 6.41 10.26
N ALA A 190 13.46 7.36 9.44
CA ALA A 190 14.32 8.35 8.77
C ALA A 190 15.03 9.24 9.78
N ARG A 191 14.35 9.70 10.84
CA ARG A 191 14.89 10.61 11.85
C ARG A 191 15.97 9.98 12.74
N TYR A 192 15.82 8.69 13.06
CA TYR A 192 16.71 7.98 13.99
C TYR A 192 17.67 7.01 13.32
N GLY A 193 17.66 6.97 11.99
CA GLY A 193 18.57 6.13 11.20
C GLY A 193 18.38 4.64 11.49
N MET A 194 17.13 4.19 11.58
CA MET A 194 16.78 2.79 11.73
C MET A 194 16.07 2.25 10.50
N GLU A 195 16.03 0.93 10.37
CA GLU A 195 15.28 0.29 9.28
C GLU A 195 13.77 0.59 9.43
N PRO A 196 13.08 1.04 8.36
CA PRO A 196 11.64 1.31 8.39
C PRO A 196 10.82 0.11 8.87
N ALA A 197 11.16 -1.10 8.41
CA ALA A 197 10.50 -2.33 8.83
C ALA A 197 10.55 -2.57 10.35
N LEU A 198 11.66 -2.19 10.99
CA LEU A 198 11.80 -2.30 12.44
C LEU A 198 10.86 -1.32 13.17
N ALA A 199 10.81 -0.07 12.73
CA ALA A 199 9.92 0.94 13.30
C ALA A 199 8.45 0.53 13.16
N GLU A 200 8.06 0.03 11.98
CA GLU A 200 6.70 -0.48 11.72
C GLU A 200 6.35 -1.69 12.60
N GLN A 201 7.24 -2.66 12.71
CA GLN A 201 7.03 -3.83 13.55
C GLN A 201 6.80 -3.44 15.02
N ILE A 202 7.60 -2.50 15.54
CA ILE A 202 7.45 -1.99 16.90
C ILE A 202 6.10 -1.29 17.08
N VAL A 203 5.74 -0.38 16.18
CA VAL A 203 4.46 0.35 16.25
C VAL A 203 3.29 -0.61 16.14
N ARG A 204 3.33 -1.57 15.23
CA ARG A 204 2.30 -2.60 15.09
C ARG A 204 2.10 -3.37 16.40
N LEU A 205 3.17 -3.85 17.01
CA LEU A 205 3.08 -4.59 18.29
C LEU A 205 2.55 -3.70 19.42
N TYR A 206 2.94 -2.43 19.44
CA TYR A 206 2.46 -1.47 20.43
C TYR A 206 0.96 -1.19 20.30
N VAL A 207 0.45 -1.00 19.09
CA VAL A 207 -0.96 -0.69 18.82
C VAL A 207 -1.86 -1.92 19.02
N THR A 208 -1.40 -3.10 18.60
CA THR A 208 -2.19 -4.34 18.70
C THR A 208 -2.23 -4.96 20.09
N HIS A 209 -1.36 -4.49 21.02
CA HIS A 209 -1.30 -4.98 22.39
C HIS A 209 -1.31 -3.81 23.39
N PRO A 210 -2.48 -3.24 23.68
CA PRO A 210 -2.60 -2.09 24.58
C PRO A 210 -1.93 -2.36 25.94
N GLY A 211 -1.05 -1.42 26.37
CA GLY A 211 -0.31 -1.55 27.62
C GLY A 211 0.97 -2.39 27.55
N VAL A 212 1.36 -2.87 26.38
CA VAL A 212 2.62 -3.61 26.21
C VAL A 212 3.84 -2.72 26.55
N THR A 213 4.79 -3.29 27.29
CA THR A 213 6.07 -2.66 27.62
C THR A 213 7.11 -2.92 26.52
N ALA A 214 8.25 -2.21 26.57
CA ALA A 214 9.37 -2.47 25.67
C ALA A 214 9.85 -3.94 25.77
N ASP A 215 9.94 -4.49 26.98
CA ASP A 215 10.33 -5.89 27.20
C ASP A 215 9.29 -6.85 26.60
N GLY A 216 8.00 -6.54 26.73
CA GLY A 216 6.93 -7.32 26.12
C GLY A 216 6.98 -7.30 24.59
N ILE A 217 7.39 -6.18 23.98
CA ILE A 217 7.62 -6.09 22.54
C ILE A 217 8.86 -6.92 22.16
N MET A 218 9.97 -6.81 22.89
CA MET A 218 11.16 -7.63 22.65
C MET A 218 10.82 -9.12 22.64
N THR A 219 10.12 -9.60 23.67
CA THR A 219 9.67 -11.02 23.76
C THR A 219 8.84 -11.43 22.54
N LYS A 220 7.93 -10.55 22.07
CA LYS A 220 7.10 -10.83 20.88
C LYS A 220 7.87 -10.78 19.57
N MET A 221 9.02 -10.12 19.55
CA MET A 221 9.96 -10.09 18.43
C MET A 221 10.93 -11.28 18.44
N GLY A 222 10.93 -12.10 19.50
CA GLY A 222 11.83 -13.23 19.66
C GLY A 222 13.24 -12.83 20.13
N LEU A 223 13.35 -11.72 20.86
CA LEU A 223 14.59 -11.14 21.38
C LEU A 223 14.68 -11.29 22.90
#